data_92edc42c9bcad3089556159a4b20cf89
#
_entry.id   92edc42c9bcad3089556159a4b20cf89
#
_cell.length_a   1.000
_cell.length_b   1.000
_cell.length_c   1.000
_cell.angle_alpha   90.00
_cell.angle_beta   90.00
_cell.angle_gamma   90.00
#
_symmetry.space_group_name_H-M   'P 1'
#
loop_
_entity.id
_entity.type
_entity.pdbx_description
1 polymer ?
#
loop_
_entity_poly.entity_id
_entity_poly.type
_entity_poly.pdbx_seq_one_letter_code
_entity_poly.pdbx_strand_id
1 'polypeptide(L)'
;MNPRRCLILWLCLFSAIGCADDRPSMVSVTGKVMMNGQALTAGSIFFHPDSSNSFQKDTPSSQLQLDGSFTVKTFPYGDGVPPGTYKVTLAPELANRIKQPSYGLADKTPWEITVPEQGLIDHVFEVK
;
A
#
# COMPACT_ATOMS: atom_id res chain seq x y z
N MET A 1 -64.69 -28.99 21.48
CA MET A 1 -64.06 -27.69 21.54
C MET A 1 -62.56 -27.87 21.39
N ASN A 2 -62.03 -27.57 20.24
CA ASN A 2 -60.61 -27.73 19.97
C ASN A 2 -59.94 -26.39 20.15
N PRO A 3 -58.99 -26.26 21.06
CA PRO A 3 -58.20 -25.05 21.11
C PRO A 3 -57.25 -25.09 19.93
N ARG A 4 -57.43 -24.19 19.04
CA ARG A 4 -56.51 -23.92 17.93
C ARG A 4 -55.21 -23.40 18.54
N ARG A 5 -54.22 -24.21 18.55
CA ARG A 5 -52.87 -23.79 18.85
C ARG A 5 -52.36 -22.96 17.67
N CYS A 6 -52.34 -21.65 17.81
CA CYS A 6 -51.59 -20.79 16.94
C CYS A 6 -50.10 -21.05 17.19
N LEU A 7 -49.50 -21.80 16.28
CA LEU A 7 -48.05 -21.92 16.24
C LEU A 7 -47.54 -20.60 15.61
N ILE A 8 -47.14 -19.67 16.46
CA ILE A 8 -46.42 -18.50 16.01
C ILE A 8 -45.00 -18.97 15.69
N LEU A 9 -44.79 -19.20 14.41
CA LEU A 9 -43.44 -19.42 13.89
C LEU A 9 -42.68 -18.08 13.99
N TRP A 10 -41.92 -17.93 15.06
CA TRP A 10 -40.99 -16.84 15.18
C TRP A 10 -39.83 -17.11 14.21
N LEU A 11 -39.99 -16.63 13.01
CA LEU A 11 -38.89 -16.55 12.04
C LEU A 11 -37.90 -15.54 12.57
N CYS A 12 -36.90 -16.02 13.32
CA CYS A 12 -35.72 -15.22 13.65
C CYS A 12 -34.98 -14.95 12.34
N LEU A 13 -35.29 -13.80 11.75
CA LEU A 13 -34.49 -13.26 10.67
C LEU A 13 -33.15 -12.83 11.30
N PHE A 14 -32.20 -13.73 11.30
CA PHE A 14 -30.80 -13.39 11.56
C PHE A 14 -30.36 -12.52 10.38
N SER A 15 -30.51 -11.22 10.54
CA SER A 15 -29.79 -10.27 9.71
C SER A 15 -28.33 -10.45 10.07
N ALA A 16 -27.60 -11.21 9.27
CA ALA A 16 -26.17 -11.19 9.30
C ALA A 16 -25.74 -9.78 8.90
N ILE A 17 -25.52 -8.93 9.89
CA ILE A 17 -24.82 -7.67 9.70
C ILE A 17 -23.38 -8.09 9.41
N GLY A 18 -23.06 -8.27 8.13
CA GLY A 18 -21.68 -8.39 7.70
C GLY A 18 -20.98 -7.10 8.10
N CYS A 19 -20.01 -7.17 9.02
CA CYS A 19 -19.07 -6.08 9.20
C CYS A 19 -18.44 -5.82 7.85
N ALA A 20 -18.77 -4.69 7.21
CA ALA A 20 -18.03 -4.22 6.06
C ALA A 20 -16.61 -3.96 6.54
N ASP A 21 -15.70 -4.86 6.20
CA ASP A 21 -14.28 -4.69 6.43
C ASP A 21 -13.81 -3.63 5.43
N ASP A 22 -13.52 -2.40 5.91
CA ASP A 22 -12.98 -1.32 5.10
C ASP A 22 -11.56 -1.58 4.61
N ARG A 23 -11.06 -2.79 4.86
CA ARG A 23 -9.74 -3.22 4.45
C ARG A 23 -9.67 -3.29 2.92
N PRO A 24 -8.75 -2.55 2.29
CA PRO A 24 -8.55 -2.65 0.86
C PRO A 24 -7.98 -4.03 0.48
N SER A 25 -8.23 -4.46 -0.74
CA SER A 25 -7.52 -5.59 -1.32
C SER A 25 -6.05 -5.21 -1.47
N MET A 26 -5.15 -6.07 -1.02
CA MET A 26 -3.71 -5.80 -0.93
C MET A 26 -2.92 -6.79 -1.79
N VAL A 27 -1.90 -6.29 -2.47
CA VAL A 27 -0.96 -7.11 -3.24
C VAL A 27 0.48 -6.82 -2.82
N SER A 28 1.36 -7.80 -2.99
CA SER A 28 2.77 -7.66 -2.60
C SER A 28 3.50 -6.70 -3.52
N VAL A 29 4.28 -5.79 -2.92
CA VAL A 29 5.22 -4.92 -3.63
C VAL A 29 6.56 -5.01 -2.95
N THR A 30 7.54 -5.55 -3.65
CA THR A 30 8.92 -5.67 -3.19
C THR A 30 9.87 -5.15 -4.25
N GLY A 31 11.06 -4.77 -3.83
CA GLY A 31 12.08 -4.33 -4.77
C GLY A 31 13.36 -3.84 -4.10
N LYS A 32 14.13 -3.09 -4.84
CA LYS A 32 15.37 -2.44 -4.39
C LYS A 32 15.45 -1.01 -4.90
N VAL A 33 16.16 -0.17 -4.16
CA VAL A 33 16.54 1.16 -4.59
C VAL A 33 18.04 1.21 -4.82
N MET A 34 18.43 1.61 -6.02
CA MET A 34 19.82 1.65 -6.46
C MET A 34 20.20 3.04 -6.92
N MET A 35 21.45 3.42 -6.76
CA MET A 35 22.06 4.62 -7.33
C MET A 35 23.49 4.30 -7.75
N ASN A 36 23.79 4.53 -9.05
CA ASN A 36 25.13 4.25 -9.60
C ASN A 36 25.63 2.83 -9.32
N GLY A 37 24.74 1.84 -9.42
CA GLY A 37 25.07 0.43 -9.18
C GLY A 37 25.20 0.04 -7.71
N GLN A 38 24.91 0.95 -6.78
CA GLN A 38 24.98 0.69 -5.34
C GLN A 38 23.61 0.77 -4.68
N ALA A 39 23.37 -0.06 -3.70
CA ALA A 39 22.15 -0.05 -2.92
C ALA A 39 22.04 1.23 -2.07
N LEU A 40 20.88 1.87 -2.08
CA LEU A 40 20.57 2.92 -1.11
C LEU A 40 20.02 2.30 0.17
N THR A 41 20.54 2.74 1.29
CA THR A 41 20.21 2.22 2.62
C THR A 41 19.96 3.35 3.62
N ALA A 42 19.52 3.01 4.80
CA ALA A 42 19.30 3.95 5.90
C ALA A 42 18.32 5.06 5.54
N GLY A 43 17.16 4.69 5.06
CA GLY A 43 16.06 5.58 4.74
C GLY A 43 14.80 4.81 4.47
N SER A 44 13.80 5.50 3.95
CA SER A 44 12.50 4.93 3.65
C SER A 44 12.03 5.29 2.25
N ILE A 45 11.15 4.48 1.72
CA ILE A 45 10.45 4.70 0.45
C ILE A 45 8.95 4.82 0.73
N PHE A 46 8.28 5.73 0.04
CA PHE A 46 6.86 6.04 0.21
C PHE A 46 6.12 5.97 -1.12
N PHE A 47 4.92 5.42 -1.07
CA PHE A 47 4.03 5.30 -2.22
C PHE A 47 2.82 6.21 -2.00
N HIS A 48 2.76 7.34 -2.71
CA HIS A 48 1.69 8.32 -2.59
C HIS A 48 0.57 7.98 -3.58
N PRO A 49 -0.64 7.61 -3.09
CA PRO A 49 -1.71 7.20 -3.98
C PRO A 49 -2.18 8.36 -4.88
N ASP A 50 -2.35 8.04 -6.15
CA ASP A 50 -2.95 8.96 -7.11
C ASP A 50 -4.44 9.16 -6.82
N SER A 51 -4.98 10.33 -7.22
CA SER A 51 -6.39 10.66 -7.02
C SER A 51 -7.34 9.71 -7.75
N SER A 52 -6.85 8.99 -8.76
CA SER A 52 -7.63 7.97 -9.49
C SER A 52 -7.81 6.66 -8.72
N ASN A 53 -7.02 6.44 -7.65
CA ASN A 53 -7.12 5.21 -6.87
C ASN A 53 -8.40 5.20 -6.02
N SER A 54 -9.02 4.02 -5.89
CA SER A 54 -10.19 3.84 -5.02
C SER A 54 -9.84 3.94 -3.53
N PHE A 55 -8.60 3.63 -3.15
CA PHE A 55 -8.11 3.74 -1.78
C PHE A 55 -6.99 4.78 -1.68
N GLN A 56 -7.22 5.82 -0.87
CA GLN A 56 -6.31 6.96 -0.75
C GLN A 56 -6.03 7.37 0.71
N LYS A 57 -6.47 6.56 1.67
CA LYS A 57 -6.42 6.95 3.09
C LYS A 57 -5.03 6.91 3.69
N ASP A 58 -4.14 6.06 3.17
CA ASP A 58 -2.83 5.80 3.74
C ASP A 58 -1.75 5.90 2.66
N THR A 59 -0.54 6.18 3.10
CA THR A 59 0.65 6.20 2.26
C THR A 59 1.48 4.96 2.57
N PRO A 60 1.42 3.93 1.71
CA PRO A 60 2.25 2.74 1.89
C PRO A 60 3.73 3.08 1.92
N SER A 61 4.50 2.36 2.71
CA SER A 61 5.92 2.65 2.89
C SER A 61 6.73 1.42 3.27
N SER A 62 8.04 1.56 3.20
CA SER A 62 9.00 0.58 3.71
C SER A 62 10.28 1.26 4.12
N GLN A 63 10.96 0.69 5.10
CA GLN A 63 12.36 0.99 5.34
C GLN A 63 13.23 0.26 4.31
N LEU A 64 14.35 0.86 3.95
CA LEU A 64 15.34 0.23 3.08
C LEU A 64 16.27 -0.64 3.92
N GLN A 65 16.44 -1.90 3.51
CA GLN A 65 17.38 -2.82 4.13
C GLN A 65 18.81 -2.51 3.72
N LEU A 66 19.77 -3.20 4.32
CA LEU A 66 21.21 -2.99 4.03
C LEU A 66 21.59 -3.26 2.57
N ASP A 67 20.82 -4.10 1.89
CA ASP A 67 21.00 -4.39 0.45
C ASP A 67 20.15 -3.50 -0.46
N GLY A 68 19.50 -2.46 0.10
CA GLY A 68 18.61 -1.57 -0.61
C GLY A 68 17.21 -2.13 -0.85
N SER A 69 16.92 -3.34 -0.39
CA SER A 69 15.63 -3.97 -0.59
C SER A 69 14.54 -3.37 0.29
N PHE A 70 13.30 -3.47 -0.18
CA PHE A 70 12.12 -3.04 0.54
C PHE A 70 10.97 -4.03 0.35
N THR A 71 10.08 -4.06 1.34
CA THR A 71 8.78 -4.73 1.27
C THR A 71 7.74 -3.73 1.75
N VAL A 72 6.87 -3.29 0.85
CA VAL A 72 5.94 -2.21 1.16
C VAL A 72 4.82 -2.70 2.05
N LYS A 73 4.47 -1.88 3.03
CA LYS A 73 3.37 -2.11 3.97
C LYS A 73 2.41 -0.94 3.93
N THR A 74 1.14 -1.22 4.14
CA THR A 74 0.10 -0.20 4.31
C THR A 74 -0.41 -0.25 5.74
N PHE A 75 0.04 0.68 6.57
CA PHE A 75 -0.43 0.76 7.95
C PHE A 75 -1.92 1.16 7.96
N PRO A 76 -2.77 0.58 8.80
CA PRO A 76 -2.49 -0.44 9.83
C PRO A 76 -2.66 -1.90 9.36
N TYR A 77 -2.80 -2.15 8.08
CA TYR A 77 -3.25 -3.44 7.53
C TYR A 77 -2.13 -4.47 7.37
N GLY A 78 -0.85 -4.04 7.32
CA GLY A 78 0.29 -4.93 7.18
C GLY A 78 0.88 -4.95 5.77
N ASP A 79 1.47 -6.07 5.39
CA ASP A 79 2.20 -6.21 4.13
C ASP A 79 1.30 -6.03 2.92
N GLY A 80 1.82 -5.36 1.91
CA GLY A 80 1.16 -5.15 0.65
C GLY A 80 0.67 -3.72 0.43
N VAL A 81 0.13 -3.51 -0.76
CA VAL A 81 -0.33 -2.21 -1.27
C VAL A 81 -1.64 -2.42 -2.03
N PRO A 82 -2.65 -1.56 -1.87
CA PRO A 82 -3.80 -1.59 -2.77
C PRO A 82 -3.35 -1.36 -4.21
N PRO A 83 -3.85 -2.15 -5.18
CA PRO A 83 -3.55 -1.91 -6.60
C PRO A 83 -3.92 -0.49 -7.02
N GLY A 84 -3.13 0.11 -7.88
CA GLY A 84 -3.37 1.45 -8.38
C GLY A 84 -2.08 2.15 -8.79
N THR A 85 -2.18 3.46 -9.04
CA THR A 85 -1.07 4.29 -9.46
C THR A 85 -0.54 5.09 -8.27
N TYR A 86 0.79 5.18 -8.17
CA TYR A 86 1.47 5.84 -7.06
C TYR A 86 2.63 6.70 -7.57
N LYS A 87 2.80 7.87 -6.95
CA LYS A 87 4.05 8.62 -6.98
C LYS A 87 4.95 8.05 -5.89
N VAL A 88 6.19 7.73 -6.24
CA VAL A 88 7.12 7.09 -5.31
C VAL A 88 8.22 8.06 -4.93
N THR A 89 8.43 8.22 -3.62
CA THR A 89 9.45 9.11 -3.08
C THR A 89 10.37 8.39 -2.11
N LEU A 90 11.54 8.95 -1.92
CA LEU A 90 12.42 8.62 -0.80
C LEU A 90 12.11 9.55 0.38
N ALA A 91 12.45 9.14 1.59
CA ALA A 91 12.39 10.05 2.73
C ALA A 91 13.21 11.31 2.42
N PRO A 92 12.74 12.52 2.80
CA PRO A 92 13.44 13.77 2.46
C PRO A 92 14.90 13.79 2.95
N GLU A 93 15.18 13.22 4.11
CA GLU A 93 16.54 13.13 4.66
C GLU A 93 17.46 12.30 3.75
N LEU A 94 16.96 11.18 3.22
CA LEU A 94 17.71 10.35 2.28
C LEU A 94 17.91 11.09 0.94
N ALA A 95 16.85 11.68 0.41
CA ALA A 95 16.91 12.44 -0.85
C ALA A 95 17.92 13.59 -0.77
N ASN A 96 17.95 14.29 0.35
CA ASN A 96 18.93 15.37 0.59
C ASN A 96 20.35 14.83 0.76
N ARG A 97 20.53 13.72 1.47
CA ARG A 97 21.84 13.10 1.67
C ARG A 97 22.50 12.67 0.35
N ILE A 98 21.71 12.18 -0.59
CA ILE A 98 22.19 11.80 -1.93
C ILE A 98 22.20 12.97 -2.92
N LYS A 99 21.89 14.18 -2.47
CA LYS A 99 21.85 15.42 -3.28
C LYS A 99 20.87 15.36 -4.44
N GLN A 100 19.74 14.66 -4.23
CA GLN A 100 18.65 14.52 -5.18
C GLN A 100 17.31 14.86 -4.50
N PRO A 101 17.10 16.11 -4.06
CA PRO A 101 15.94 16.47 -3.23
C PRO A 101 14.59 16.25 -3.93
N SER A 102 14.53 16.26 -5.26
CA SER A 102 13.30 16.02 -6.01
C SER A 102 12.71 14.63 -5.75
N TYR A 103 13.54 13.64 -5.47
CA TYR A 103 13.09 12.29 -5.14
C TYR A 103 12.37 12.20 -3.79
N GLY A 104 12.48 13.23 -2.96
CA GLY A 104 11.77 13.33 -1.68
C GLY A 104 10.44 14.08 -1.75
N LEU A 105 10.03 14.56 -2.91
CA LEU A 105 8.85 15.39 -3.10
C LEU A 105 7.87 14.70 -4.06
N ALA A 106 6.64 14.45 -3.61
CA ALA A 106 5.65 13.74 -4.40
C ALA A 106 5.27 14.44 -5.72
N ASP A 107 5.34 15.78 -5.75
CA ASP A 107 5.04 16.57 -6.93
C ASP A 107 6.23 16.72 -7.91
N LYS A 108 7.42 16.31 -7.51
CA LYS A 108 8.65 16.47 -8.30
C LYS A 108 9.36 15.16 -8.61
N THR A 109 9.08 14.10 -7.88
CA THR A 109 9.70 12.80 -8.12
C THR A 109 9.48 12.33 -9.56
N PRO A 110 10.52 11.78 -10.23
CA PRO A 110 10.34 11.16 -11.53
C PRO A 110 9.71 9.77 -11.46
N TRP A 111 9.59 9.20 -10.26
CA TRP A 111 9.07 7.85 -10.09
C TRP A 111 7.55 7.86 -9.98
N GLU A 112 6.91 7.26 -10.95
CA GLU A 112 5.50 6.91 -10.96
C GLU A 112 5.37 5.44 -11.32
N ILE A 113 4.51 4.72 -10.61
CA ILE A 113 4.34 3.30 -10.81
C ILE A 113 2.87 2.92 -10.75
N THR A 114 2.47 1.98 -11.60
CA THR A 114 1.17 1.32 -11.50
C THR A 114 1.36 -0.06 -10.92
N VAL A 115 0.75 -0.31 -9.77
CA VAL A 115 0.74 -1.62 -9.12
C VAL A 115 -0.44 -2.41 -9.66
N PRO A 116 -0.19 -3.50 -10.41
CA PRO A 116 -1.26 -4.35 -10.93
C PRO A 116 -1.84 -5.26 -9.85
N GLU A 117 -2.95 -5.90 -10.15
CA GLU A 117 -3.63 -6.80 -9.21
C GLU A 117 -2.80 -8.02 -8.80
N GLN A 118 -1.84 -8.43 -9.60
CA GLN A 118 -0.89 -9.50 -9.24
C GLN A 118 0.28 -9.04 -8.39
N GLY A 119 0.40 -7.74 -8.13
CA GLY A 119 1.52 -7.16 -7.39
C GLY A 119 2.76 -6.90 -8.24
N LEU A 120 3.80 -6.39 -7.60
CA LEU A 120 5.12 -6.15 -8.20
C LEU A 120 6.19 -6.79 -7.32
N ILE A 121 6.95 -7.72 -7.88
CA ILE A 121 8.00 -8.45 -7.17
C ILE A 121 9.36 -8.07 -7.78
N ASP A 122 10.32 -7.78 -6.90
CA ASP A 122 11.71 -7.45 -7.26
C ASP A 122 11.84 -6.25 -8.22
N HIS A 123 10.97 -5.26 -8.04
CA HIS A 123 11.03 -4.03 -8.83
C HIS A 123 12.22 -3.15 -8.43
N VAL A 124 13.01 -2.70 -9.38
CA VAL A 124 14.18 -1.86 -9.12
C VAL A 124 13.88 -0.40 -9.45
N PHE A 125 14.03 0.47 -8.45
CA PHE A 125 14.03 1.91 -8.63
C PHE A 125 15.47 2.42 -8.71
N GLU A 126 15.79 3.13 -9.78
CA GLU A 126 17.12 3.72 -9.95
C GLU A 126 17.08 5.23 -9.83
N VAL A 127 17.92 5.76 -8.97
CA VAL A 127 18.18 7.19 -8.88
C VAL A 127 19.19 7.57 -9.98
N LYS A 128 18.82 8.55 -10.77
CA LYS A 128 19.63 9.02 -11.91
C LYS A 128 20.18 10.42 -11.66
#